data_28d2fca6134493e4d200fd24b1698f0c
#
_entry.id   28d2fca6134493e4d200fd24b1698f0c
#
_cell.length_a   1.000
_cell.length_b   1.000
_cell.length_c   1.000
_cell.angle_alpha   90.00
_cell.angle_beta   90.00
_cell.angle_gamma   90.00
#
_symmetry.space_group_name_H-M   'P 1'
#
loop_
_entity.id
_entity.type
_entity.pdbx_description
1 polymer ?
#
loop_
_entity_poly.entity_id
_entity_poly.type
_entity_poly.pdbx_seq_one_letter_code
_entity_poly.pdbx_strand_id
1 'polypeptide(L)'
;MEKKINGFFITGVGTDVGKTYTSALLYKELKKYKNVGYYKPIQSGCFYENGKLTAPDLKFLAEFSGNPYDDKMCTYTLIPEVSPHLASEIENKKIDMEIIYKEIENKKEKYETLLVEGAGGVYVPLIRDKVYIYDFIKKIDFPVILVANTKVGGINHGMLTIKFLESLGIKIHGIVFNGYSGEIFEDDNMKVVLKDSGINNHLIIRENQKEIEKEKLFKFFNI
;
A
#
# COMPACT_ATOMS: atom_id res chain seq x y z
N MET A 1 -15.21 20.90 11.46
CA MET A 1 -15.41 19.43 11.46
C MET A 1 -14.20 18.80 10.81
N GLU A 2 -13.42 18.00 11.54
CA GLU A 2 -12.34 17.26 10.92
C GLU A 2 -12.91 16.31 9.85
N LYS A 3 -12.31 16.35 8.65
CA LYS A 3 -12.72 15.48 7.52
C LYS A 3 -12.48 14.02 7.96
N LYS A 4 -13.55 13.24 8.13
CA LYS A 4 -13.44 11.84 8.50
C LYS A 4 -12.58 11.14 7.44
N ILE A 5 -11.43 10.58 7.85
CA ILE A 5 -10.53 9.85 6.96
C ILE A 5 -11.27 8.58 6.51
N ASN A 6 -11.60 8.50 5.21
CA ASN A 6 -12.36 7.39 4.65
C ASN A 6 -11.48 6.37 3.90
N GLY A 7 -10.16 6.58 3.87
CA GLY A 7 -9.22 5.64 3.25
C GLY A 7 -7.77 6.00 3.48
N PHE A 8 -6.90 5.04 3.18
CA PHE A 8 -5.45 5.17 3.25
C PHE A 8 -4.82 4.62 1.97
N PHE A 9 -3.77 5.28 1.51
CA PHE A 9 -2.97 4.78 0.40
C PHE A 9 -1.72 4.08 0.93
N ILE A 10 -1.57 2.80 0.63
CA ILE A 10 -0.41 2.00 1.04
C ILE A 10 0.60 1.99 -0.08
N THR A 11 1.78 2.53 0.17
CA THR A 11 2.92 2.49 -0.74
C THR A 11 4.18 2.06 0.00
N GLY A 12 5.25 1.78 -0.74
CA GLY A 12 6.52 1.38 -0.14
C GLY A 12 7.66 2.30 -0.55
N VAL A 13 8.74 2.24 0.21
CA VAL A 13 10.02 2.89 -0.16
C VAL A 13 10.68 2.24 -1.39
N GLY A 14 10.09 1.16 -1.90
CA GLY A 14 10.55 0.41 -3.08
C GLY A 14 9.68 -0.81 -3.36
N THR A 15 10.18 -1.67 -4.24
CA THR A 15 9.62 -3.00 -4.50
C THR A 15 10.06 -3.96 -3.38
N ASP A 16 9.32 -5.02 -3.13
CA ASP A 16 9.63 -6.12 -2.18
C ASP A 16 9.87 -5.72 -0.71
N VAL A 17 9.38 -4.53 -0.33
CA VAL A 17 9.41 -4.07 1.08
C VAL A 17 8.26 -4.64 1.92
N GLY A 18 7.40 -5.47 1.32
CA GLY A 18 6.28 -6.14 1.97
C GLY A 18 4.99 -5.32 2.04
N LYS A 19 4.71 -4.51 1.00
CA LYS A 19 3.41 -3.79 0.88
C LYS A 19 2.23 -4.73 1.00
N THR A 20 2.20 -5.77 0.17
CA THR A 20 1.10 -6.75 0.12
C THR A 20 0.93 -7.48 1.45
N TYR A 21 2.06 -7.86 2.10
CA TYR A 21 2.01 -8.45 3.43
C TYR A 21 1.42 -7.50 4.47
N THR A 22 1.90 -6.26 4.49
CA THR A 22 1.38 -5.21 5.37
C THR A 22 -0.10 -4.94 5.12
N SER A 23 -0.50 -4.81 3.85
CA SER A 23 -1.89 -4.58 3.46
C SER A 23 -2.80 -5.72 3.90
N ALA A 24 -2.38 -6.97 3.68
CA ALA A 24 -3.16 -8.14 4.08
C ALA A 24 -3.33 -8.24 5.60
N LEU A 25 -2.26 -7.94 6.35
CA LEU A 25 -2.29 -7.93 7.80
C LEU A 25 -3.19 -6.81 8.35
N LEU A 26 -3.04 -5.58 7.85
CA LEU A 26 -3.89 -4.44 8.24
C LEU A 26 -5.36 -4.69 7.86
N TYR A 27 -5.64 -5.20 6.67
CA TYR A 27 -6.98 -5.55 6.21
C TYR A 27 -7.63 -6.60 7.12
N LYS A 28 -6.92 -7.71 7.38
CA LYS A 28 -7.37 -8.78 8.27
C LYS A 28 -7.72 -8.25 9.66
N GLU A 29 -6.81 -7.48 10.24
CA GLU A 29 -6.97 -7.01 11.61
C GLU A 29 -8.06 -5.94 11.74
N LEU A 30 -8.13 -4.98 10.82
CA LEU A 30 -9.17 -3.95 10.82
C LEU A 30 -10.57 -4.53 10.61
N LYS A 31 -10.72 -5.56 9.77
CA LYS A 31 -12.02 -6.22 9.53
C LYS A 31 -12.64 -6.83 10.77
N LYS A 32 -11.88 -7.10 11.82
CA LYS A 32 -12.43 -7.57 13.11
C LYS A 32 -13.30 -6.50 13.79
N TYR A 33 -13.13 -5.22 13.43
CA TYR A 33 -13.74 -4.10 14.14
C TYR A 33 -14.51 -3.11 13.26
N LYS A 34 -14.29 -3.13 11.95
CA LYS A 34 -14.86 -2.17 10.99
C LYS A 34 -15.23 -2.83 9.67
N ASN A 35 -16.10 -2.16 8.91
CA ASN A 35 -16.35 -2.50 7.51
C ASN A 35 -15.22 -1.92 6.64
N VAL A 36 -14.23 -2.77 6.30
CA VAL A 36 -13.01 -2.38 5.58
C VAL A 36 -13.00 -2.94 4.17
N GLY A 37 -12.74 -2.09 3.19
CA GLY A 37 -12.44 -2.47 1.82
C GLY A 37 -10.94 -2.50 1.54
N TYR A 38 -10.55 -3.35 0.59
CA TYR A 38 -9.21 -3.32 -0.01
C TYR A 38 -9.35 -3.11 -1.52
N TYR A 39 -8.42 -2.37 -2.09
CA TYR A 39 -8.39 -2.12 -3.51
C TYR A 39 -6.95 -2.01 -4.04
N LYS A 40 -6.61 -2.82 -5.02
CA LYS A 40 -5.36 -2.80 -5.78
C LYS A 40 -5.68 -2.37 -7.22
N PRO A 41 -5.65 -1.07 -7.55
CA PRO A 41 -6.12 -0.57 -8.85
C PRO A 41 -5.49 -1.24 -10.06
N ILE A 42 -4.19 -1.51 -9.98
CA ILE A 42 -3.40 -2.09 -11.05
C ILE A 42 -2.46 -3.14 -10.47
N GLN A 43 -2.47 -4.33 -11.04
CA GLN A 43 -1.59 -5.44 -10.70
C GLN A 43 -0.86 -5.92 -11.95
N SER A 44 0.48 -5.88 -11.91
CA SER A 44 1.37 -6.55 -12.85
C SER A 44 1.82 -7.91 -12.31
N GLY A 45 2.33 -8.77 -13.18
CA GLY A 45 2.76 -10.12 -12.79
C GLY A 45 1.59 -11.08 -12.54
N CYS A 46 0.42 -10.82 -13.16
CA CYS A 46 -0.70 -11.73 -13.08
C CYS A 46 -0.44 -13.01 -13.88
N PHE A 47 -0.98 -14.12 -13.42
CA PHE A 47 -0.79 -15.43 -14.03
C PHE A 47 -2.11 -16.20 -14.16
N TYR A 48 -2.14 -17.17 -15.05
CA TYR A 48 -3.31 -18.05 -15.19
C TYR A 48 -3.25 -19.18 -14.17
N GLU A 49 -4.32 -19.32 -13.40
CA GLU A 49 -4.54 -20.44 -12.47
C GLU A 49 -5.95 -20.99 -12.71
N ASN A 50 -6.06 -22.30 -13.00
CA ASN A 50 -7.34 -22.95 -13.31
C ASN A 50 -8.17 -22.23 -14.39
N GLY A 51 -7.51 -21.69 -15.41
CA GLY A 51 -8.15 -20.97 -16.52
C GLY A 51 -8.61 -19.54 -16.21
N LYS A 52 -8.34 -19.02 -15.00
CA LYS A 52 -8.63 -17.62 -14.62
C LYS A 52 -7.36 -16.83 -14.44
N LEU A 53 -7.38 -15.57 -14.90
CA LEU A 53 -6.30 -14.64 -14.66
C LEU A 53 -6.34 -14.22 -13.18
N THR A 54 -5.27 -14.50 -12.47
CA THR A 54 -5.15 -14.32 -11.02
C THR A 54 -4.13 -13.23 -10.70
N ALA A 55 -4.53 -12.28 -9.87
CA ALA A 55 -3.66 -11.24 -9.33
C ALA A 55 -2.95 -11.77 -8.07
N PRO A 56 -1.61 -11.84 -8.06
CA PRO A 56 -0.85 -12.45 -6.96
C PRO A 56 -1.09 -11.77 -5.61
N ASP A 57 -1.17 -10.44 -5.56
CA ASP A 57 -1.41 -9.72 -4.30
C ASP A 57 -2.81 -9.99 -3.74
N LEU A 58 -3.82 -10.10 -4.60
CA LEU A 58 -5.18 -10.45 -4.19
C LEU A 58 -5.26 -11.89 -3.69
N LYS A 59 -4.55 -12.81 -4.36
CA LYS A 59 -4.46 -14.21 -3.92
C LYS A 59 -3.82 -14.29 -2.54
N PHE A 60 -2.69 -13.62 -2.35
CA PHE A 60 -2.03 -13.54 -1.06
C PHE A 60 -2.95 -12.95 0.02
N LEU A 61 -3.62 -11.83 -0.28
CA LEU A 61 -4.56 -11.19 0.65
C LEU A 61 -5.69 -12.15 1.05
N ALA A 62 -6.27 -12.88 0.10
CA ALA A 62 -7.34 -13.84 0.35
C ALA A 62 -6.87 -14.99 1.28
N GLU A 63 -5.75 -15.61 0.94
CA GLU A 63 -5.14 -16.70 1.71
C GLU A 63 -4.75 -16.25 3.12
N PHE A 64 -4.08 -15.09 3.22
CA PHE A 64 -3.58 -14.58 4.49
C PHE A 64 -4.71 -14.13 5.43
N SER A 65 -5.74 -13.48 4.90
CA SER A 65 -6.86 -12.97 5.69
C SER A 65 -7.97 -13.98 5.93
N GLY A 66 -7.96 -15.13 5.24
CA GLY A 66 -9.03 -16.12 5.28
C GLY A 66 -10.32 -15.68 4.59
N ASN A 67 -10.27 -14.62 3.76
CA ASN A 67 -11.40 -14.16 2.97
C ASN A 67 -11.36 -14.78 1.56
N PRO A 68 -12.50 -14.93 0.88
CA PRO A 68 -12.50 -15.41 -0.50
C PRO A 68 -11.77 -14.42 -1.43
N TYR A 69 -11.15 -14.97 -2.48
CA TYR A 69 -10.59 -14.17 -3.58
C TYR A 69 -11.70 -13.38 -4.28
N ASP A 70 -11.49 -12.08 -4.47
CA ASP A 70 -12.44 -11.20 -5.14
C ASP A 70 -11.71 -10.37 -6.21
N ASP A 71 -11.92 -10.69 -7.47
CA ASP A 71 -11.33 -10.01 -8.62
C ASP A 71 -11.75 -8.54 -8.76
N LYS A 72 -12.91 -8.17 -8.19
CA LYS A 72 -13.38 -6.76 -8.13
C LYS A 72 -12.52 -5.85 -7.25
N MET A 73 -11.58 -6.43 -6.51
CA MET A 73 -10.57 -5.66 -5.77
C MET A 73 -9.43 -5.15 -6.66
N CYS A 74 -9.39 -5.51 -7.96
CA CYS A 74 -8.42 -5.01 -8.94
C CYS A 74 -9.10 -4.62 -10.24
N THR A 75 -8.75 -3.44 -10.78
CA THR A 75 -9.33 -2.99 -12.06
C THR A 75 -8.50 -3.44 -13.26
N TYR A 76 -7.18 -3.33 -13.17
CA TYR A 76 -6.28 -3.70 -14.25
C TYR A 76 -5.34 -4.82 -13.82
N THR A 77 -5.56 -6.01 -14.39
CA THR A 77 -4.68 -7.17 -14.23
C THR A 77 -3.83 -7.31 -15.50
N LEU A 78 -2.51 -7.29 -15.34
CA LEU A 78 -1.51 -7.31 -16.40
C LEU A 78 -0.56 -8.49 -16.17
N ILE A 79 -0.29 -9.28 -17.22
CA ILE A 79 0.53 -10.49 -17.11
C ILE A 79 2.03 -10.16 -16.96
N PRO A 80 2.61 -9.20 -17.74
CA PRO A 80 4.04 -8.92 -17.59
C PRO A 80 4.41 -8.47 -16.20
N GLU A 81 5.45 -9.08 -15.61
CA GLU A 81 5.98 -8.73 -14.29
C GLU A 81 6.97 -7.56 -14.40
N VAL A 82 6.44 -6.41 -14.77
CA VAL A 82 7.18 -5.16 -14.93
C VAL A 82 6.32 -4.00 -14.39
N SER A 83 6.84 -2.77 -14.46
CA SER A 83 6.08 -1.59 -14.02
C SER A 83 4.76 -1.43 -14.80
N PRO A 84 3.70 -0.87 -14.17
CA PRO A 84 2.36 -0.79 -14.75
C PRO A 84 2.30 -0.21 -16.16
N HIS A 85 2.98 0.90 -16.41
CA HIS A 85 3.02 1.53 -17.73
C HIS A 85 3.59 0.60 -18.82
N LEU A 86 4.69 -0.09 -18.52
CA LEU A 86 5.31 -1.01 -19.47
C LEU A 86 4.47 -2.26 -19.67
N ALA A 87 3.90 -2.82 -18.59
CA ALA A 87 3.00 -3.96 -18.70
C ALA A 87 1.78 -3.65 -19.58
N SER A 88 1.19 -2.47 -19.41
CA SER A 88 0.04 -2.02 -20.22
C SER A 88 0.39 -1.81 -21.70
N GLU A 89 1.59 -1.30 -21.98
CA GLU A 89 2.09 -1.14 -23.36
C GLU A 89 2.36 -2.48 -24.02
N ILE A 90 2.98 -3.43 -23.34
CA ILE A 90 3.24 -4.79 -23.86
C ILE A 90 1.92 -5.50 -24.20
N GLU A 91 0.90 -5.38 -23.35
CA GLU A 91 -0.42 -5.97 -23.60
C GLU A 91 -1.32 -5.14 -24.53
N ASN A 92 -0.87 -3.96 -24.94
CA ASN A 92 -1.68 -3.01 -25.69
C ASN A 92 -3.01 -2.68 -24.98
N LYS A 93 -2.99 -2.66 -23.63
CA LYS A 93 -4.14 -2.47 -22.75
C LYS A 93 -4.07 -1.10 -22.08
N LYS A 94 -4.88 -0.17 -22.59
CA LYS A 94 -4.87 1.21 -22.08
C LYS A 94 -5.40 1.30 -20.65
N ILE A 95 -4.59 1.87 -19.75
CA ILE A 95 -5.03 2.24 -18.40
C ILE A 95 -5.79 3.55 -18.48
N ASP A 96 -7.02 3.56 -17.97
CA ASP A 96 -7.85 4.75 -17.82
C ASP A 96 -8.01 5.07 -16.35
N MET A 97 -7.45 6.20 -15.91
CA MET A 97 -7.47 6.61 -14.50
C MET A 97 -8.87 7.00 -14.02
N GLU A 98 -9.77 7.46 -14.92
CA GLU A 98 -11.14 7.83 -14.55
C GLU A 98 -11.93 6.59 -14.09
N ILE A 99 -11.69 5.43 -14.66
CA ILE A 99 -12.29 4.16 -14.19
C ILE A 99 -11.81 3.86 -12.77
N ILE A 100 -10.52 4.03 -12.48
CA ILE A 100 -9.95 3.80 -11.16
C ILE A 100 -10.54 4.79 -10.14
N TYR A 101 -10.63 6.08 -10.49
CA TYR A 101 -11.20 7.10 -9.59
C TYR A 101 -12.67 6.82 -9.28
N LYS A 102 -13.46 6.46 -10.28
CA LYS A 102 -14.86 6.07 -10.09
C LYS A 102 -15.01 4.85 -9.17
N GLU A 103 -14.16 3.84 -9.33
CA GLU A 103 -14.17 2.67 -8.46
C GLU A 103 -13.79 3.03 -7.01
N ILE A 104 -12.87 3.96 -6.79
CA ILE A 104 -12.54 4.43 -5.45
C ILE A 104 -13.75 5.13 -4.82
N GLU A 105 -14.45 6.01 -5.54
CA GLU A 105 -15.65 6.68 -5.02
C GLU A 105 -16.75 5.66 -4.67
N ASN A 106 -17.03 4.70 -5.55
CA ASN A 106 -17.99 3.62 -5.28
C ASN A 106 -17.62 2.81 -4.01
N LYS A 107 -16.32 2.55 -3.82
CA LYS A 107 -15.84 1.81 -2.66
C LYS A 107 -15.88 2.64 -1.38
N LYS A 108 -15.66 3.96 -1.46
CA LYS A 108 -15.81 4.89 -0.31
C LYS A 108 -17.24 4.96 0.21
N GLU A 109 -18.22 4.78 -0.66
CA GLU A 109 -19.64 4.70 -0.24
C GLU A 109 -19.96 3.38 0.46
N LYS A 110 -19.28 2.30 0.06
CA LYS A 110 -19.53 0.94 0.55
C LYS A 110 -18.82 0.63 1.86
N TYR A 111 -17.63 1.19 2.08
CA TYR A 111 -16.75 0.83 3.20
C TYR A 111 -16.50 2.02 4.13
N GLU A 112 -16.42 1.76 5.43
CA GLU A 112 -16.05 2.76 6.44
C GLU A 112 -14.59 3.18 6.31
N THR A 113 -13.74 2.26 5.87
CA THR A 113 -12.32 2.49 5.63
C THR A 113 -11.89 1.74 4.38
N LEU A 114 -11.23 2.42 3.45
CA LEU A 114 -10.70 1.82 2.23
C LEU A 114 -9.16 1.81 2.26
N LEU A 115 -8.57 0.64 2.12
CA LEU A 115 -7.13 0.48 1.94
C LEU A 115 -6.84 0.37 0.43
N VAL A 116 -6.14 1.34 -0.13
CA VAL A 116 -5.73 1.34 -1.55
C VAL A 116 -4.25 1.05 -1.62
N GLU A 117 -3.86 -0.04 -2.29
CA GLU A 117 -2.45 -0.41 -2.44
C GLU A 117 -1.90 -0.02 -3.81
N GLY A 118 -0.78 0.70 -3.80
CA GLY A 118 -0.03 1.08 -4.99
C GLY A 118 0.79 -0.06 -5.59
N ALA A 119 1.37 0.18 -6.76
CA ALA A 119 2.30 -0.71 -7.45
C ALA A 119 3.72 -0.15 -7.40
N GLY A 120 4.65 -0.86 -6.75
CA GLY A 120 6.03 -0.39 -6.58
C GLY A 120 6.17 0.75 -5.56
N GLY A 121 7.08 1.68 -5.81
CA GLY A 121 7.31 2.87 -4.99
C GLY A 121 6.57 4.10 -5.52
N VAL A 122 6.78 5.25 -4.85
CA VAL A 122 6.03 6.49 -5.15
C VAL A 122 6.37 7.10 -6.52
N TYR A 123 7.56 6.87 -7.03
CA TYR A 123 8.01 7.41 -8.33
C TYR A 123 7.91 6.36 -9.45
N VAL A 124 6.81 5.62 -9.50
CA VAL A 124 6.54 4.61 -10.53
C VAL A 124 5.46 5.14 -11.47
N PRO A 125 5.70 5.15 -12.80
CA PRO A 125 4.68 5.56 -13.77
C PRO A 125 3.58 4.50 -13.88
N LEU A 126 2.34 4.95 -13.81
CA LEU A 126 1.15 4.19 -14.14
C LEU A 126 0.84 4.30 -15.63
N ILE A 127 1.01 5.51 -16.17
CA ILE A 127 0.92 5.82 -17.60
C ILE A 127 2.19 6.60 -17.95
N ARG A 128 2.94 6.13 -18.95
CA ARG A 128 4.22 6.72 -19.36
C ARG A 128 4.09 8.22 -19.58
N ASP A 129 5.00 8.99 -18.98
CA ASP A 129 5.14 10.44 -19.09
C ASP A 129 3.86 11.26 -18.76
N LYS A 130 2.87 10.63 -18.11
CA LYS A 130 1.58 11.28 -17.83
C LYS A 130 1.12 11.17 -16.38
N VAL A 131 1.16 9.96 -15.80
CA VAL A 131 0.61 9.71 -14.46
C VAL A 131 1.55 8.80 -13.69
N TYR A 132 2.00 9.26 -12.57
CA TYR A 132 2.81 8.52 -11.60
C TYR A 132 2.00 8.15 -10.36
N ILE A 133 2.53 7.28 -9.52
CA ILE A 133 1.91 6.91 -8.24
C ILE A 133 1.68 8.15 -7.37
N TYR A 134 2.62 9.09 -7.30
CA TYR A 134 2.45 10.32 -6.51
C TYR A 134 1.33 11.23 -7.05
N ASP A 135 1.10 11.29 -8.36
CA ASP A 135 -0.03 12.03 -8.95
C ASP A 135 -1.35 11.39 -8.55
N PHE A 136 -1.39 10.05 -8.57
CA PHE A 136 -2.55 9.28 -8.16
C PHE A 136 -2.87 9.53 -6.67
N ILE A 137 -1.87 9.46 -5.78
CA ILE A 137 -2.03 9.76 -4.35
C ILE A 137 -2.59 11.17 -4.14
N LYS A 138 -2.02 12.17 -4.82
CA LYS A 138 -2.51 13.58 -4.74
C LYS A 138 -3.95 13.70 -5.19
N LYS A 139 -4.35 13.01 -6.25
CA LYS A 139 -5.69 13.09 -6.81
C LYS A 139 -6.75 12.50 -5.89
N ILE A 140 -6.46 11.36 -5.24
CA ILE A 140 -7.43 10.72 -4.33
C ILE A 140 -7.44 11.32 -2.92
N ASP A 141 -6.42 12.11 -2.58
CA ASP A 141 -6.29 12.83 -1.29
C ASP A 141 -6.38 11.89 -0.06
N PHE A 142 -5.85 10.67 -0.19
CA PHE A 142 -5.73 9.75 0.94
C PHE A 142 -4.37 9.93 1.64
N PRO A 143 -4.33 9.95 2.97
CA PRO A 143 -3.06 9.93 3.70
C PRO A 143 -2.33 8.61 3.44
N VAL A 144 -1.01 8.72 3.33
CA VAL A 144 -0.14 7.59 2.99
C VAL A 144 0.26 6.79 4.21
N ILE A 145 0.10 5.47 4.14
CA ILE A 145 0.82 4.52 4.99
C ILE A 145 2.07 4.09 4.21
N LEU A 146 3.24 4.49 4.71
CA LEU A 146 4.51 4.20 4.07
C LEU A 146 5.10 2.91 4.63
N VAL A 147 5.24 1.89 3.80
CA VAL A 147 5.89 0.63 4.16
C VAL A 147 7.39 0.74 3.89
N ALA A 148 8.18 0.56 4.93
CA ALA A 148 9.64 0.60 4.89
C ALA A 148 10.22 -0.68 5.50
N ASN A 149 11.39 -1.12 5.04
CA ASN A 149 12.15 -2.15 5.72
C ASN A 149 13.09 -1.52 6.77
N THR A 150 13.53 -2.33 7.69
CA THR A 150 14.46 -1.95 8.77
C THR A 150 15.93 -2.20 8.43
N LYS A 151 16.18 -2.82 7.26
CA LYS A 151 17.49 -3.33 6.84
C LYS A 151 18.44 -2.22 6.39
N VAL A 152 19.69 -2.59 6.10
CA VAL A 152 20.70 -1.69 5.55
C VAL A 152 20.15 -1.02 4.27
N GLY A 153 20.29 0.29 4.16
CA GLY A 153 19.67 1.12 3.12
C GLY A 153 18.28 1.65 3.47
N GLY A 154 17.62 1.10 4.51
CA GLY A 154 16.27 1.51 4.95
C GLY A 154 16.18 2.98 5.34
N ILE A 155 17.20 3.54 6.01
CA ILE A 155 17.26 4.98 6.33
C ILE A 155 17.20 5.81 5.05
N ASN A 156 18.10 5.54 4.09
CA ASN A 156 18.18 6.30 2.84
C ASN A 156 16.88 6.23 2.05
N HIS A 157 16.36 5.02 1.79
CA HIS A 157 15.13 4.84 1.02
C HIS A 157 13.92 5.45 1.74
N GLY A 158 13.85 5.27 3.08
CA GLY A 158 12.81 5.86 3.90
C GLY A 158 12.81 7.38 3.82
N MET A 159 13.94 8.01 4.12
CA MET A 159 14.05 9.46 4.17
C MET A 159 13.86 10.11 2.81
N LEU A 160 14.43 9.56 1.73
CA LEU A 160 14.23 10.09 0.37
C LEU A 160 12.74 10.03 -0.03
N THR A 161 12.06 8.93 0.27
CA THR A 161 10.62 8.78 -0.01
C THR A 161 9.79 9.76 0.81
N ILE A 162 10.08 9.89 2.10
CA ILE A 162 9.37 10.82 2.99
C ILE A 162 9.56 12.26 2.50
N LYS A 163 10.80 12.70 2.28
CA LYS A 163 11.10 14.06 1.81
C LYS A 163 10.47 14.36 0.44
N PHE A 164 10.43 13.38 -0.45
CA PHE A 164 9.73 13.52 -1.72
C PHE A 164 8.22 13.71 -1.54
N LEU A 165 7.56 12.88 -0.72
CA LEU A 165 6.14 13.02 -0.43
C LEU A 165 5.82 14.36 0.25
N GLU A 166 6.63 14.79 1.22
CA GLU A 166 6.51 16.09 1.90
C GLU A 166 6.63 17.26 0.91
N SER A 167 7.60 17.19 -0.03
CA SER A 167 7.80 18.24 -1.04
C SER A 167 6.59 18.42 -1.96
N LEU A 168 5.78 17.39 -2.12
CA LEU A 168 4.53 17.42 -2.90
C LEU A 168 3.29 17.77 -2.07
N GLY A 169 3.45 18.00 -0.76
CA GLY A 169 2.35 18.25 0.18
C GLY A 169 1.49 17.02 0.45
N ILE A 170 1.99 15.83 0.19
CA ILE A 170 1.27 14.57 0.45
C ILE A 170 1.38 14.22 1.94
N LYS A 171 0.24 14.05 2.58
CA LYS A 171 0.17 13.70 4.00
C LYS A 171 0.58 12.24 4.23
N ILE A 172 1.57 12.02 5.09
CA ILE A 172 1.93 10.69 5.57
C ILE A 172 1.17 10.44 6.88
N HIS A 173 0.35 9.40 6.90
CA HIS A 173 -0.38 8.96 8.10
C HIS A 173 0.55 8.33 9.12
N GLY A 174 1.45 7.49 8.64
CA GLY A 174 2.43 6.81 9.47
C GLY A 174 3.34 5.88 8.67
N ILE A 175 4.33 5.33 9.36
CA ILE A 175 5.30 4.40 8.79
C ILE A 175 5.01 2.99 9.32
N VAL A 176 5.02 2.00 8.45
CA VAL A 176 5.03 0.59 8.84
C VAL A 176 6.42 0.03 8.55
N PHE A 177 7.17 -0.26 9.59
CA PHE A 177 8.45 -0.96 9.50
C PHE A 177 8.18 -2.46 9.42
N ASN A 178 8.33 -3.03 8.23
CA ASN A 178 8.03 -4.42 7.96
C ASN A 178 9.28 -5.30 7.91
N GLY A 179 9.15 -6.53 8.39
CA GLY A 179 10.21 -7.53 8.36
C GLY A 179 11.27 -7.31 9.44
N TYR A 180 10.87 -6.77 10.60
CA TYR A 180 11.76 -6.57 11.74
C TYR A 180 12.18 -7.92 12.34
N SER A 181 13.49 -8.19 12.39
CA SER A 181 14.08 -9.41 12.93
C SER A 181 14.54 -9.29 14.38
N GLY A 182 14.73 -8.07 14.87
CA GLY A 182 15.18 -7.79 16.25
C GLY A 182 16.68 -7.50 16.36
N GLU A 183 17.34 -7.18 15.25
CA GLU A 183 18.75 -6.82 15.27
C GLU A 183 18.96 -5.37 15.75
N ILE A 184 20.06 -5.13 16.46
CA ILE A 184 20.35 -3.81 17.06
C ILE A 184 20.37 -2.69 16.02
N PHE A 185 20.91 -2.94 14.83
CA PHE A 185 20.99 -1.93 13.77
C PHE A 185 19.61 -1.57 13.21
N GLU A 186 18.63 -2.47 13.28
CA GLU A 186 17.26 -2.19 12.83
C GLU A 186 16.59 -1.18 13.76
N ASP A 187 16.78 -1.35 15.08
CA ASP A 187 16.28 -0.39 16.08
C ASP A 187 16.89 1.00 15.87
N ASP A 188 18.18 1.06 15.57
CA ASP A 188 18.86 2.33 15.28
C ASP A 188 18.35 2.97 13.99
N ASN A 189 18.23 2.18 12.91
CA ASN A 189 17.68 2.64 11.63
C ASN A 189 16.28 3.24 11.81
N MET A 190 15.39 2.57 12.53
CA MET A 190 14.04 3.08 12.81
C MET A 190 14.08 4.39 13.60
N LYS A 191 14.93 4.47 14.65
CA LYS A 191 15.09 5.69 15.45
C LYS A 191 15.54 6.88 14.60
N VAL A 192 16.51 6.68 13.71
CA VAL A 192 16.99 7.74 12.80
C VAL A 192 15.84 8.20 11.91
N VAL A 193 15.13 7.28 11.24
CA VAL A 193 14.01 7.64 10.34
C VAL A 193 12.91 8.40 11.10
N LEU A 194 12.50 7.93 12.26
CA LEU A 194 11.44 8.57 13.06
C LEU A 194 11.87 9.97 13.55
N LYS A 195 13.10 10.11 14.04
CA LYS A 195 13.65 11.36 14.53
C LYS A 195 13.76 12.40 13.40
N ASP A 196 14.35 12.02 12.26
CA ASP A 196 14.68 12.97 11.19
C ASP A 196 13.46 13.31 10.31
N SER A 197 12.45 12.43 10.28
CA SER A 197 11.17 12.72 9.62
C SER A 197 10.18 13.47 10.50
N GLY A 198 10.31 13.36 11.83
CA GLY A 198 9.30 13.87 12.78
C GLY A 198 7.99 13.08 12.78
N ILE A 199 7.90 11.96 12.07
CA ILE A 199 6.71 11.11 12.02
C ILE A 199 6.69 10.20 13.24
N ASN A 200 5.78 10.47 14.19
CA ASN A 200 5.67 9.67 15.42
C ASN A 200 4.75 8.46 15.28
N ASN A 201 3.80 8.50 14.32
CA ASN A 201 2.86 7.41 14.11
C ASN A 201 3.52 6.27 13.33
N HIS A 202 3.74 5.12 13.97
CA HIS A 202 4.36 3.98 13.32
C HIS A 202 3.87 2.65 13.88
N LEU A 203 4.02 1.60 13.07
CA LEU A 203 3.89 0.20 13.46
C LEU A 203 5.17 -0.56 13.11
N ILE A 204 5.51 -1.55 13.94
CA ILE A 204 6.58 -2.50 13.67
C ILE A 204 5.93 -3.86 13.43
N ILE A 205 6.17 -4.44 12.27
CA ILE A 205 5.73 -5.78 11.90
C ILE A 205 6.96 -6.68 11.85
N ARG A 206 6.97 -7.70 12.72
CA ARG A 206 8.03 -8.70 12.75
C ARG A 206 7.93 -9.64 11.54
N GLU A 207 9.01 -10.31 11.24
CA GLU A 207 8.99 -11.39 10.25
C GLU A 207 7.93 -12.44 10.62
N ASN A 208 7.12 -12.85 9.64
CA ASN A 208 6.04 -13.83 9.80
C ASN A 208 4.93 -13.48 10.83
N GLN A 209 4.83 -12.24 11.26
CA GLN A 209 3.81 -11.79 12.20
C GLN A 209 2.42 -11.85 11.54
N LYS A 210 1.48 -12.59 12.13
CA LYS A 210 0.13 -12.82 11.57
C LYS A 210 -0.98 -12.02 12.24
N GLU A 211 -0.68 -11.29 13.31
CA GLU A 211 -1.65 -10.52 14.11
C GLU A 211 -1.03 -9.23 14.61
N ILE A 212 -1.87 -8.22 14.82
CA ILE A 212 -1.49 -6.95 15.48
C ILE A 212 -2.35 -6.79 16.72
N GLU A 213 -1.72 -6.45 17.84
CA GLU A 213 -2.44 -6.13 19.08
C GLU A 213 -3.44 -4.99 18.83
N LYS A 214 -4.65 -5.13 19.37
CA LYS A 214 -5.75 -4.18 19.16
C LYS A 214 -5.34 -2.74 19.49
N GLU A 215 -4.69 -2.54 20.63
CA GLU A 215 -4.26 -1.23 21.10
C GLU A 215 -3.29 -0.56 20.15
N LYS A 216 -2.34 -1.33 19.58
CA LYS A 216 -1.37 -0.83 18.59
C LYS A 216 -2.06 -0.47 17.29
N LEU A 217 -2.99 -1.33 16.83
CA LEU A 217 -3.78 -1.08 15.63
C LEU A 217 -4.63 0.18 15.78
N PHE A 218 -5.35 0.30 16.91
CA PHE A 218 -6.24 1.43 17.18
C PHE A 218 -5.46 2.74 17.32
N LYS A 219 -4.33 2.72 18.01
CA LYS A 219 -3.43 3.85 18.10
C LYS A 219 -2.93 4.28 16.72
N PHE A 220 -2.52 3.33 15.88
CA PHE A 220 -1.99 3.63 14.55
C PHE A 220 -3.04 4.29 13.65
N PHE A 221 -4.28 3.82 13.67
CA PHE A 221 -5.39 4.35 12.86
C PHE A 221 -6.16 5.51 13.51
N ASN A 222 -5.84 5.89 14.74
CA ASN A 222 -6.56 6.89 15.55
C ASN A 222 -8.07 6.56 15.69
N ILE A 223 -8.39 5.34 16.10
CA ILE A 223 -9.76 4.81 16.25
C ILE A 223 -9.98 4.17 17.61
#